data_d02cb65443c758a11d4533713008a822
#
_entry.id   d02cb65443c758a11d4533713008a822
#
_cell.length_a   1.000
_cell.length_b   1.000
_cell.length_c   1.000
_cell.angle_alpha   90.00
_cell.angle_beta   90.00
_cell.angle_gamma   90.00
#
_symmetry.space_group_name_H-M   'P 1'
#
loop_
_entity.id
_entity.type
_entity.pdbx_description
1 polymer ?
#
loop_
_entity_poly.entity_id
_entity_poly.type
_entity_poly.pdbx_seq_one_letter_code
_entity_poly.pdbx_strand_id
1 'polypeptide(L)'
;MEEALIKRIMPNSLEAEQSVVGSMIMSKDAIVTASEMLLKEDFYHQQYGVKFETMVELYTEGHPVDLDTLQNRLKEKDVPQEIKSLDFVRTLVTSVPTSANIKYYANIVKENAIKRKLIHVTEEIENECYAGKESLESVLDKSEHDVFELLS
;
A
#
# COMPACT_ATOMS: atom_id res chain seq x y z
N MET A 1 2.58 -25.45 -10.23
CA MET A 1 1.14 -25.47 -9.90
C MET A 1 0.93 -25.83 -8.45
N GLU A 2 1.46 -26.93 -7.96
CA GLU A 2 1.32 -27.30 -6.55
C GLU A 2 1.98 -26.30 -5.61
N GLU A 3 3.14 -25.76 -5.97
CA GLU A 3 3.82 -24.74 -5.17
C GLU A 3 2.99 -23.45 -5.03
N ALA A 4 2.29 -23.05 -6.09
CA ALA A 4 1.42 -21.87 -6.06
C ALA A 4 0.21 -22.08 -5.13
N LEU A 5 -0.26 -23.32 -5.02
CA LEU A 5 -1.37 -23.69 -4.11
C LEU A 5 -0.92 -23.73 -2.65
N ILE A 6 0.33 -24.10 -2.39
CA ILE A 6 0.89 -24.19 -1.05
C ILE A 6 1.28 -22.81 -0.51
N LYS A 7 1.77 -21.91 -1.39
CA LYS A 7 2.24 -20.58 -1.01
C LYS A 7 1.22 -19.49 -1.34
N ARG A 8 0.01 -19.59 -0.80
CA ARG A 8 -1.02 -18.57 -1.01
C ARG A 8 -0.84 -17.38 -0.06
N ILE A 9 0.32 -16.76 -0.14
CA ILE A 9 0.58 -15.49 0.52
C ILE A 9 0.11 -14.39 -0.43
N MET A 10 -0.59 -13.39 0.09
CA MET A 10 -1.03 -12.26 -0.72
C MET A 10 0.16 -11.57 -1.37
N PRO A 11 0.08 -11.24 -2.67
CA PRO A 11 1.16 -10.53 -3.34
C PRO A 11 1.53 -9.25 -2.61
N ASN A 12 2.81 -9.08 -2.32
CA ASN A 12 3.32 -7.88 -1.65
C ASN A 12 4.82 -7.78 -1.86
N SER A 13 5.37 -6.61 -1.61
CA SER A 13 6.82 -6.39 -1.62
C SER A 13 7.20 -5.54 -0.42
N LEU A 14 7.71 -6.18 0.62
CA LEU A 14 8.20 -5.50 1.81
C LEU A 14 9.26 -4.47 1.42
N GLU A 15 10.23 -4.86 0.59
CA GLU A 15 11.30 -3.99 0.14
C GLU A 15 10.78 -2.74 -0.55
N ALA A 16 9.81 -2.88 -1.45
CA ALA A 16 9.24 -1.74 -2.17
C ALA A 16 8.50 -0.80 -1.22
N GLU A 17 7.70 -1.35 -0.30
CA GLU A 17 6.97 -0.52 0.67
C GLU A 17 7.93 0.25 1.57
N GLN A 18 8.99 -0.40 2.04
CA GLN A 18 10.02 0.23 2.84
C GLN A 18 10.76 1.31 2.05
N SER A 19 11.06 1.05 0.80
CA SER A 19 11.78 1.99 -0.06
C SER A 19 10.95 3.24 -0.36
N VAL A 20 9.63 3.09 -0.52
CA VAL A 20 8.72 4.24 -0.69
C VAL A 20 8.79 5.12 0.55
N VAL A 21 8.60 4.54 1.73
CA VAL A 21 8.59 5.29 2.99
C VAL A 21 9.95 5.97 3.23
N GLY A 22 11.04 5.25 3.01
CA GLY A 22 12.40 5.81 3.16
C GLY A 22 12.67 6.96 2.19
N SER A 23 12.24 6.83 0.94
CA SER A 23 12.40 7.89 -0.06
C SER A 23 11.63 9.15 0.32
N MET A 24 10.43 8.98 0.87
CA MET A 24 9.59 10.09 1.29
C MET A 24 10.21 10.89 2.43
N ILE A 25 10.89 10.23 3.37
CA ILE A 25 11.64 10.91 4.44
C ILE A 25 12.79 11.73 3.86
N MET A 26 13.41 11.24 2.80
CA MET A 26 14.61 11.88 2.22
C MET A 26 14.30 13.03 1.28
N SER A 27 13.10 13.07 0.69
CA SER A 27 12.79 14.03 -0.36
C SER A 27 11.31 14.40 -0.41
N LYS A 28 11.05 15.71 -0.47
CA LYS A 28 9.68 16.22 -0.67
C LYS A 28 9.11 15.81 -2.03
N ASP A 29 9.95 15.77 -3.04
CA ASP A 29 9.53 15.36 -4.38
C ASP A 29 9.04 13.90 -4.37
N ALA A 30 9.67 13.05 -3.56
CA ALA A 30 9.22 11.67 -3.39
C ALA A 30 7.85 11.60 -2.73
N ILE A 31 7.57 12.49 -1.78
CA ILE A 31 6.24 12.56 -1.15
C ILE A 31 5.17 12.91 -2.19
N VAL A 32 5.44 13.92 -3.01
CA VAL A 32 4.51 14.33 -4.07
C VAL A 32 4.26 13.19 -5.03
N THR A 33 5.32 12.56 -5.55
CA THR A 33 5.21 11.46 -6.50
C THR A 33 4.44 10.29 -5.90
N ALA A 34 4.78 9.87 -4.69
CA ALA A 34 4.11 8.74 -4.04
C ALA A 34 2.63 9.05 -3.77
N SER A 35 2.32 10.29 -3.35
CA SER A 35 0.93 10.68 -3.06
C SER A 35 0.04 10.69 -4.30
N GLU A 36 0.63 10.91 -5.48
CA GLU A 36 -0.10 10.86 -6.74
C GLU A 36 -0.37 9.43 -7.22
N MET A 37 0.45 8.48 -6.78
CA MET A 37 0.40 7.09 -7.25
C MET A 37 -0.28 6.14 -6.27
N LEU A 38 -0.21 6.41 -4.97
CA LEU A 38 -0.58 5.47 -3.93
C LEU A 38 -1.56 6.05 -2.93
N LEU A 39 -2.30 5.14 -2.30
CA LEU A 39 -3.14 5.40 -1.13
C LEU A 39 -2.62 4.52 0.01
N LYS A 40 -3.00 4.84 1.25
CA LYS A 40 -2.67 4.04 2.43
C LYS A 40 -3.04 2.56 2.24
N GLU A 41 -4.20 2.30 1.64
CA GLU A 41 -4.72 0.95 1.43
C GLU A 41 -3.89 0.12 0.46
N ASP A 42 -3.04 0.77 -0.34
CA ASP A 42 -2.18 0.06 -1.29
C ASP A 42 -1.01 -0.65 -0.60
N PHE A 43 -0.75 -0.33 0.68
CA PHE A 43 0.31 -0.96 1.45
C PHE A 43 -0.21 -2.23 2.12
N TYR A 44 0.48 -3.32 1.90
CA TYR A 44 0.16 -4.60 2.55
C TYR A 44 0.50 -4.56 4.04
N HIS A 45 1.65 -3.96 4.37
CA HIS A 45 2.10 -3.83 5.75
C HIS A 45 1.54 -2.55 6.35
N GLN A 46 0.62 -2.69 7.30
CA GLN A 46 -0.09 -1.57 7.89
C GLN A 46 0.88 -0.50 8.43
N GLN A 47 1.99 -0.90 8.99
CA GLN A 47 2.97 0.04 9.54
C GLN A 47 3.49 1.03 8.49
N TYR A 48 3.68 0.59 7.26
CA TYR A 48 4.17 1.47 6.20
C TYR A 48 3.04 2.31 5.59
N GLY A 49 1.85 1.75 5.51
CA GLY A 49 0.66 2.51 5.09
C GLY A 49 0.36 3.67 6.02
N VAL A 50 0.43 3.45 7.33
CA VAL A 50 0.21 4.49 8.33
C VAL A 50 1.30 5.58 8.25
N LYS A 51 2.56 5.18 8.08
CA LYS A 51 3.66 6.14 7.92
C LYS A 51 3.52 6.95 6.65
N PHE A 52 3.16 6.29 5.55
CA PHE A 52 2.88 6.96 4.28
C PHE A 52 1.81 8.04 4.44
N GLU A 53 0.66 7.67 4.98
CA GLU A 53 -0.46 8.58 5.18
C GLU A 53 -0.06 9.75 6.09
N THR A 54 0.67 9.46 7.16
CA THR A 54 1.12 10.47 8.10
C THR A 54 2.05 11.50 7.45
N MET A 55 2.97 11.04 6.61
CA MET A 55 3.86 11.96 5.88
C MET A 55 3.11 12.81 4.86
N VAL A 56 2.12 12.25 4.18
CA VAL A 56 1.28 13.02 3.26
C VAL A 56 0.48 14.08 4.00
N GLU A 57 -0.06 13.73 5.17
CA GLU A 57 -0.77 14.69 6.03
C GLU A 57 0.14 15.87 6.42
N LEU A 58 1.33 15.57 6.92
CA LEU A 58 2.30 16.59 7.31
C LEU A 58 2.65 17.50 6.14
N TYR A 59 2.92 16.92 4.98
CA TYR A 59 3.24 17.67 3.78
C TYR A 59 2.10 18.59 3.36
N THR A 60 0.88 18.07 3.37
CA THR A 60 -0.32 18.81 2.96
C THR A 60 -0.59 19.99 3.91
N GLU A 61 -0.28 19.81 5.20
CA GLU A 61 -0.44 20.86 6.21
C GLU A 61 0.70 21.89 6.17
N GLY A 62 1.70 21.71 5.31
CA GLY A 62 2.82 22.62 5.21
C GLY A 62 3.90 22.45 6.25
N HIS A 63 3.88 21.34 6.98
CA HIS A 63 4.90 21.03 7.98
C HIS A 63 6.12 20.37 7.35
N PRO A 64 7.31 20.56 7.94
CA PRO A 64 8.47 19.77 7.53
C PRO A 64 8.20 18.28 7.74
N VAL A 65 8.73 17.44 6.85
CA VAL A 65 8.61 16.00 6.98
C VAL A 65 10.00 15.41 7.24
N ASP A 66 10.23 15.01 8.47
CA ASP A 66 11.47 14.37 8.91
C ASP A 66 11.13 13.32 9.98
N LEU A 67 12.16 12.64 10.51
CA LEU A 67 11.93 11.60 11.52
C LEU A 67 11.24 12.15 12.78
N ASP A 68 11.59 13.36 13.19
CA ASP A 68 11.02 13.96 14.41
C ASP A 68 9.56 14.32 14.24
N THR A 69 9.21 14.98 13.12
CA THR A 69 7.80 15.35 12.85
C THR A 69 6.95 14.11 12.64
N LEU A 70 7.49 13.12 11.95
CA LEU A 70 6.79 11.85 11.75
C LEU A 70 6.54 11.15 13.09
N GLN A 71 7.57 11.05 13.93
CA GLN A 71 7.46 10.40 15.23
C GLN A 71 6.42 11.09 16.11
N ASN A 72 6.45 12.41 16.16
CA ASN A 72 5.52 13.19 16.97
C ASN A 72 4.07 12.99 16.50
N ARG A 73 3.83 13.00 15.20
CA ARG A 73 2.49 12.80 14.66
C ARG A 73 2.01 11.36 14.89
N LEU A 74 2.88 10.38 14.77
CA LEU A 74 2.53 8.97 15.02
C LEU A 74 2.12 8.74 16.47
N LYS A 75 2.70 9.46 17.42
CA LYS A 75 2.33 9.36 18.84
C LYS A 75 0.87 9.75 19.08
N GLU A 76 0.33 10.64 18.26
CA GLU A 76 -1.05 11.12 18.37
C GLU A 76 -2.06 10.15 17.76
N LYS A 77 -1.60 9.19 16.96
CA LYS A 77 -2.49 8.26 16.29
C LYS A 77 -2.86 7.07 17.17
N ASP A 78 -4.10 6.64 17.06
CA ASP A 78 -4.63 5.49 17.79
C ASP A 78 -4.31 4.20 17.02
N VAL A 79 -3.06 3.80 17.06
CA VAL A 79 -2.56 2.59 16.43
C VAL A 79 -1.60 1.88 17.39
N PRO A 80 -1.39 0.55 17.23
CA PRO A 80 -0.46 -0.20 18.08
C PRO A 80 0.96 0.37 18.03
N GLN A 81 1.68 0.18 19.12
CA GLN A 81 3.04 0.71 19.26
C GLN A 81 4.01 0.16 18.20
N GLU A 82 3.84 -1.08 17.77
CA GLU A 82 4.68 -1.68 16.73
C GLU A 82 4.58 -0.92 15.41
N ILE A 83 3.39 -0.37 15.11
CA ILE A 83 3.16 0.41 13.90
C ILE A 83 3.86 1.76 13.97
N LYS A 84 4.04 2.30 15.17
CA LYS A 84 4.68 3.60 15.39
C LYS A 84 6.21 3.52 15.35
N SER A 85 6.81 2.34 15.39
CA SER A 85 8.25 2.19 15.42
C SER A 85 8.91 2.75 14.15
N LEU A 86 9.99 3.51 14.33
CA LEU A 86 10.79 4.07 13.24
C LEU A 86 12.15 3.42 13.09
N ASP A 87 12.41 2.33 13.81
CA ASP A 87 13.73 1.69 13.81
C ASP A 87 14.19 1.34 12.40
N PHE A 88 13.31 0.74 11.61
CA PHE A 88 13.64 0.39 10.24
C PHE A 88 13.85 1.63 9.37
N VAL A 89 13.00 2.65 9.54
CA VAL A 89 13.10 3.89 8.75
C VAL A 89 14.45 4.58 9.01
N ARG A 90 14.91 4.61 10.25
CA ARG A 90 16.22 5.19 10.61
C ARG A 90 17.34 4.44 9.91
N THR A 91 17.30 3.11 9.91
CA THR A 91 18.29 2.29 9.21
C THR A 91 18.25 2.56 7.71
N LEU A 92 17.06 2.64 7.14
CA LEU A 92 16.88 2.86 5.71
C LEU A 92 17.42 4.22 5.27
N VAL A 93 17.13 5.27 6.02
CA VAL A 93 17.60 6.63 5.70
C VAL A 93 19.12 6.74 5.70
N THR A 94 19.79 5.99 6.59
CA THR A 94 21.24 5.99 6.65
C THR A 94 21.89 5.10 5.59
N SER A 95 21.17 4.12 5.05
CA SER A 95 21.74 3.15 4.11
C SER A 95 21.32 3.38 2.65
N VAL A 96 20.18 4.02 2.39
CA VAL A 96 19.69 4.28 1.04
C VAL A 96 20.25 5.60 0.54
N PRO A 97 21.01 5.57 -0.56
CA PRO A 97 21.69 6.77 -1.03
C PRO A 97 20.83 7.76 -1.79
N THR A 98 19.61 7.39 -2.21
CA THR A 98 18.82 8.27 -3.09
C THR A 98 17.33 7.94 -3.07
N SER A 99 16.53 8.99 -3.29
CA SER A 99 15.08 8.87 -3.50
C SER A 99 14.73 8.83 -5.00
N ALA A 100 15.73 8.71 -5.89
CA ALA A 100 15.54 8.79 -7.34
C ALA A 100 14.63 7.68 -7.91
N ASN A 101 14.51 6.56 -7.21
CA ASN A 101 13.74 5.40 -7.68
C ASN A 101 12.32 5.33 -7.13
N ILE A 102 11.79 6.44 -6.64
CA ILE A 102 10.45 6.44 -6.02
C ILE A 102 9.35 5.88 -6.95
N LYS A 103 9.37 6.25 -8.23
CA LYS A 103 8.38 5.75 -9.19
C LYS A 103 8.47 4.25 -9.36
N TYR A 104 9.68 3.73 -9.42
CA TYR A 104 9.90 2.29 -9.57
C TYR A 104 9.29 1.51 -8.40
N TYR A 105 9.60 1.92 -7.18
CA TYR A 105 9.08 1.23 -5.99
C TYR A 105 7.58 1.46 -5.79
N ALA A 106 7.11 2.67 -6.06
CA ALA A 106 5.67 2.97 -5.98
C ALA A 106 4.87 2.12 -6.97
N ASN A 107 5.40 1.89 -8.17
CA ASN A 107 4.77 1.01 -9.16
C ASN A 107 4.67 -0.43 -8.64
N ILE A 108 5.70 -0.94 -7.99
CA ILE A 108 5.68 -2.29 -7.42
C ILE A 108 4.59 -2.39 -6.34
N VAL A 109 4.51 -1.40 -5.46
CA VAL A 109 3.48 -1.36 -4.43
C VAL A 109 2.09 -1.34 -5.07
N LYS A 110 1.89 -0.51 -6.09
CA LYS A 110 0.61 -0.38 -6.77
C LYS A 110 0.19 -1.66 -7.48
N GLU A 111 1.11 -2.28 -8.21
CA GLU A 111 0.82 -3.53 -8.92
C GLU A 111 0.40 -4.64 -7.97
N ASN A 112 1.10 -4.78 -6.85
CA ASN A 112 0.74 -5.79 -5.86
C ASN A 112 -0.60 -5.49 -5.20
N ALA A 113 -0.92 -4.21 -4.97
CA ALA A 113 -2.21 -3.80 -4.44
C ALA A 113 -3.35 -4.18 -5.39
N ILE A 114 -3.16 -3.96 -6.70
CA ILE A 114 -4.14 -4.33 -7.71
C ILE A 114 -4.31 -5.86 -7.76
N LYS A 115 -3.23 -6.60 -7.68
CA LYS A 115 -3.30 -8.08 -7.63
C LYS A 115 -4.11 -8.56 -6.42
N ARG A 116 -3.92 -7.94 -5.26
CA ARG A 116 -4.70 -8.30 -4.06
C ARG A 116 -6.19 -8.00 -4.25
N LYS A 117 -6.53 -6.86 -4.86
CA LYS A 117 -7.92 -6.51 -5.17
C LYS A 117 -8.53 -7.51 -6.15
N LEU A 118 -7.75 -7.91 -7.16
CA LEU A 118 -8.22 -8.89 -8.14
C LEU A 118 -8.48 -10.25 -7.48
N ILE A 119 -7.62 -10.67 -6.55
CA ILE A 119 -7.84 -11.89 -5.78
C ILE A 119 -9.17 -11.80 -5.00
N HIS A 120 -9.43 -10.68 -4.31
CA HIS A 120 -10.67 -10.49 -3.58
C HIS A 120 -11.90 -10.53 -4.51
N VAL A 121 -11.82 -9.89 -5.65
CA VAL A 121 -12.93 -9.90 -6.64
C VAL A 121 -13.21 -11.32 -7.11
N THR A 122 -12.17 -12.10 -7.43
CA THR A 122 -12.36 -13.47 -7.90
C THR A 122 -12.92 -14.38 -6.81
N GLU A 123 -12.53 -14.20 -5.55
CA GLU A 123 -13.10 -14.93 -4.42
C GLU A 123 -14.57 -14.61 -4.23
N GLU A 124 -14.96 -13.34 -4.35
CA GLU A 124 -16.37 -12.94 -4.28
C GLU A 124 -17.20 -13.56 -5.40
N ILE A 125 -16.67 -13.57 -6.62
CA ILE A 125 -17.33 -14.19 -7.77
C ILE A 125 -17.54 -15.68 -7.51
N GLU A 126 -16.49 -16.36 -7.04
CA GLU A 126 -16.56 -17.79 -6.72
C GLU A 126 -17.63 -18.05 -5.67
N ASN A 127 -17.64 -17.27 -4.60
CA ASN A 127 -18.61 -17.42 -3.52
C ASN A 127 -20.04 -17.19 -3.98
N GLU A 128 -20.28 -16.20 -4.85
CA GLU A 128 -21.62 -15.94 -5.40
C GLU A 128 -22.11 -17.09 -6.26
N CYS A 129 -21.21 -17.69 -7.04
CA CYS A 129 -21.56 -18.85 -7.84
C CYS A 129 -21.96 -20.05 -6.98
N TYR A 130 -21.21 -20.33 -5.93
CA TYR A 130 -21.52 -21.42 -5.01
C TYR A 130 -22.83 -21.15 -4.23
N ALA A 131 -23.05 -19.91 -3.83
CA ALA A 131 -24.25 -19.55 -3.06
C ALA A 131 -25.54 -19.70 -3.87
N GLY A 132 -25.49 -19.47 -5.18
CA GLY A 132 -26.63 -19.67 -6.08
C GLY A 132 -27.83 -18.79 -5.81
N LYS A 133 -27.63 -17.65 -5.14
CA LYS A 133 -28.77 -16.74 -4.77
C LYS A 133 -29.12 -15.76 -5.87
N GLU A 134 -28.13 -15.40 -6.71
CA GLU A 134 -28.30 -14.41 -7.77
C GLU A 134 -28.46 -15.11 -9.12
N SER A 135 -29.12 -14.43 -10.07
CA SER A 135 -29.19 -14.92 -11.44
C SER A 135 -27.83 -14.93 -12.10
N LEU A 136 -27.63 -15.78 -13.08
CA LEU A 136 -26.36 -15.80 -13.85
C LEU A 136 -26.06 -14.42 -14.45
N GLU A 137 -27.07 -13.76 -15.02
CA GLU A 137 -26.92 -12.44 -15.62
C GLU A 137 -26.43 -11.42 -14.59
N SER A 138 -27.00 -11.44 -13.38
CA SER A 138 -26.60 -10.56 -12.28
C SER A 138 -25.16 -10.80 -11.88
N VAL A 139 -24.75 -12.07 -11.74
CA VAL A 139 -23.36 -12.43 -11.38
C VAL A 139 -22.38 -11.96 -12.45
N LEU A 140 -22.70 -12.15 -13.73
CA LEU A 140 -21.85 -11.74 -14.83
C LEU A 140 -21.69 -10.22 -14.89
N ASP A 141 -22.80 -9.49 -14.75
CA ASP A 141 -22.78 -8.02 -14.79
C ASP A 141 -21.95 -7.44 -13.65
N LYS A 142 -22.16 -7.95 -12.45
CA LYS A 142 -21.39 -7.49 -11.28
C LYS A 142 -19.92 -7.83 -11.41
N SER A 143 -19.60 -9.02 -11.90
CA SER A 143 -18.22 -9.47 -12.08
C SER A 143 -17.47 -8.58 -13.08
N GLU A 144 -18.12 -8.27 -14.20
CA GLU A 144 -17.56 -7.36 -15.21
C GLU A 144 -17.31 -5.98 -14.62
N HIS A 145 -18.29 -5.45 -13.88
CA HIS A 145 -18.17 -4.15 -13.23
C HIS A 145 -17.01 -4.12 -12.24
N ASP A 146 -16.91 -5.12 -11.36
CA ASP A 146 -15.88 -5.17 -10.31
C ASP A 146 -14.48 -5.27 -10.91
N VAL A 147 -14.31 -6.07 -11.98
CA VAL A 147 -13.01 -6.16 -12.66
C VAL A 147 -12.68 -4.85 -13.37
N PHE A 148 -13.66 -4.24 -14.03
CA PHE A 148 -13.46 -2.97 -14.73
C PHE A 148 -13.02 -1.86 -13.78
N GLU A 149 -13.58 -1.81 -12.58
CA GLU A 149 -13.23 -0.80 -11.57
C GLU A 149 -11.74 -0.86 -11.18
N LEU A 150 -11.10 -2.01 -11.32
CA LEU A 150 -9.66 -2.14 -11.02
C LEU A 150 -8.79 -1.40 -12.04
N LEU A 151 -9.33 -1.07 -13.22
CA LEU A 151 -8.63 -0.36 -14.27
C LEU A 151 -8.73 1.17 -14.11
N SER A 152 -9.57 1.62 -13.20
CA SER A 152 -9.76 3.03 -12.90
C SER A 152 -8.79 3.48 -11.80
#